data_07a298552bd3301fca925e410e265592
#
_entry.id   07a298552bd3301fca925e410e265592
#
_cell.length_a   1.000
_cell.length_b   1.000
_cell.length_c   1.000
_cell.angle_alpha   90.00
_cell.angle_beta   90.00
_cell.angle_gamma   90.00
#
_symmetry.space_group_name_H-M   'P 1'
#
loop_
_entity.id
_entity.type
_entity.pdbx_description
1 polymer ?
#
loop_
_entity_poly.entity_id
_entity_poly.type
_entity_poly.pdbx_seq_one_letter_code
_entity_poly.pdbx_strand_id
1 'polypeptide(L)'
;PTIINGGVINSIQNTAKLGKSEWSILEADESDGSFVHIPPTYSIITNIDREHMDFYKSMDDLKNYFIQFIEKVPSFGKSFICIDDKINNDIVKKLKNQNFYTYGIHPNSNFLIKNIKHNKKFTEFDLMINLPNKKKEYIKKIKTPLLGIHNIRNSVAAVAVALTVGISIPEIKNGLLNFKGVQRRFNKIFSYNNIDFYDDYAHHPTEIKVVLEGVNKVYKGYDKVCIFQPHRISR
;
A
#
# COMPACT_ATOMS: atom_id res chain seq x y z
N PRO A 1 -6.56 16.19 -7.11
CA PRO A 1 -7.57 15.13 -7.23
C PRO A 1 -8.65 15.24 -6.16
N THR A 2 -9.82 14.68 -6.44
CA THR A 2 -10.78 14.28 -5.42
C THR A 2 -10.24 13.06 -4.70
N ILE A 3 -10.40 12.99 -3.38
CA ILE A 3 -9.89 11.88 -2.56
C ILE A 3 -11.06 11.33 -1.73
N ILE A 4 -11.21 10.01 -1.70
CA ILE A 4 -12.14 9.28 -0.84
C ILE A 4 -11.38 8.11 -0.23
N ASN A 5 -11.31 8.07 1.10
CA ASN A 5 -10.51 7.11 1.88
C ASN A 5 -11.29 6.64 3.10
N GLY A 6 -11.14 5.40 3.52
CA GLY A 6 -11.81 4.86 4.72
C GLY A 6 -11.28 5.45 6.02
N GLY A 7 -9.98 5.76 6.08
CA GLY A 7 -9.34 6.38 7.24
C GLY A 7 -9.18 7.89 7.11
N VAL A 8 -9.12 8.60 8.24
CA VAL A 8 -8.87 10.06 8.26
C VAL A 8 -7.43 10.35 7.86
N ILE A 9 -7.24 11.09 6.78
CA ILE A 9 -5.93 11.51 6.27
C ILE A 9 -5.43 12.69 7.10
N ASN A 10 -4.27 12.55 7.76
CA ASN A 10 -3.75 13.54 8.71
C ASN A 10 -3.51 14.93 8.10
N SER A 11 -3.15 15.02 6.81
CA SER A 11 -2.89 16.31 6.16
C SER A 11 -4.15 17.12 5.85
N ILE A 12 -5.31 16.50 5.79
CA ILE A 12 -6.59 17.15 5.49
C ILE A 12 -7.62 17.03 6.63
N GLN A 13 -7.29 16.26 7.68
CA GLN A 13 -8.15 15.98 8.84
C GLN A 13 -9.55 15.48 8.45
N ASN A 14 -9.65 14.73 7.36
CA ASN A 14 -10.91 14.22 6.83
C ASN A 14 -10.66 12.91 6.05
N THR A 15 -11.71 12.14 5.83
CA THR A 15 -11.73 10.95 4.97
C THR A 15 -11.92 11.30 3.50
N ALA A 16 -12.47 12.46 3.20
CA ALA A 16 -12.75 12.90 1.83
C ALA A 16 -12.33 14.36 1.60
N LYS A 17 -11.94 14.65 0.36
CA LYS A 17 -11.64 16.00 -0.10
C LYS A 17 -12.02 16.14 -1.56
N LEU A 18 -12.88 17.11 -1.87
CA LEU A 18 -13.15 17.48 -3.25
C LEU A 18 -11.93 18.17 -3.88
N GLY A 19 -11.50 17.68 -5.01
CA GLY A 19 -10.39 18.23 -5.80
C GLY A 19 -10.88 19.12 -6.94
N LYS A 20 -9.92 19.83 -7.58
CA LYS A 20 -10.21 20.69 -8.74
C LYS A 20 -9.82 20.05 -10.07
N SER A 21 -9.15 18.90 -10.05
CA SER A 21 -8.76 18.17 -11.25
C SER A 21 -9.76 17.06 -11.57
N GLU A 22 -9.70 16.52 -12.77
CA GLU A 22 -10.48 15.35 -13.22
C GLU A 22 -10.07 14.02 -12.55
N TRP A 23 -9.00 14.01 -11.76
CA TRP A 23 -8.57 12.82 -11.04
C TRP A 23 -9.36 12.57 -9.77
N SER A 24 -9.79 11.33 -9.60
CA SER A 24 -10.32 10.80 -8.34
C SER A 24 -9.45 9.66 -7.83
N ILE A 25 -9.10 9.70 -6.54
CA ILE A 25 -8.36 8.66 -5.84
C ILE A 25 -9.31 8.07 -4.79
N LEU A 26 -9.59 6.77 -4.93
CA LEU A 26 -10.56 6.06 -4.11
C LEU A 26 -9.86 4.90 -3.40
N GLU A 27 -10.15 4.71 -2.12
CA GLU A 27 -9.91 3.43 -1.45
C GLU A 27 -11.06 2.49 -1.82
N ALA A 28 -10.73 1.36 -2.44
CA ALA A 28 -11.66 0.32 -2.79
C ALA A 28 -11.69 -0.74 -1.68
N ASP A 29 -12.87 -1.08 -1.18
CA ASP A 29 -13.08 -2.04 -0.10
C ASP A 29 -13.61 -3.36 -0.68
N GLU A 30 -12.94 -4.47 -0.36
CA GLU A 30 -13.30 -5.80 -0.84
C GLU A 30 -14.37 -6.48 0.01
N SER A 31 -14.75 -5.95 1.16
CA SER A 31 -15.54 -6.65 2.20
C SER A 31 -16.89 -7.21 1.72
N ASP A 32 -17.51 -6.56 0.77
CA ASP A 32 -18.81 -6.93 0.19
C ASP A 32 -18.76 -7.18 -1.33
N GLY A 33 -17.56 -7.21 -1.90
CA GLY A 33 -17.35 -7.42 -3.33
C GLY A 33 -17.77 -6.24 -4.23
N SER A 34 -18.27 -5.14 -3.67
CA SER A 34 -18.74 -3.98 -4.46
C SER A 34 -17.64 -3.29 -5.27
N PHE A 35 -16.37 -3.41 -4.84
CA PHE A 35 -15.21 -2.81 -5.50
C PHE A 35 -15.09 -3.19 -6.98
N VAL A 36 -15.57 -4.36 -7.40
CA VAL A 36 -15.58 -4.77 -8.81
C VAL A 36 -16.49 -3.89 -9.69
N HIS A 37 -17.39 -3.11 -9.10
CA HIS A 37 -18.27 -2.20 -9.85
C HIS A 37 -17.62 -0.83 -10.08
N ILE A 38 -16.51 -0.52 -9.41
CA ILE A 38 -15.74 0.71 -9.65
C ILE A 38 -15.00 0.60 -10.97
N PRO A 39 -15.15 1.54 -11.93
CA PRO A 39 -14.43 1.53 -13.20
C PRO A 39 -13.06 2.25 -13.03
N PRO A 40 -11.96 1.54 -12.69
CA PRO A 40 -10.68 2.20 -12.48
C PRO A 40 -9.97 2.47 -13.81
N THR A 41 -9.38 3.66 -13.97
CA THR A 41 -8.35 3.89 -14.99
C THR A 41 -7.02 3.28 -14.55
N TYR A 42 -6.68 3.41 -13.29
CA TYR A 42 -5.53 2.78 -12.66
C TYR A 42 -5.99 2.05 -11.39
N SER A 43 -5.54 0.82 -11.22
CA SER A 43 -5.81 0.05 -10.01
C SER A 43 -4.50 -0.31 -9.29
N ILE A 44 -4.56 -0.40 -7.96
CA ILE A 44 -3.47 -0.88 -7.12
C ILE A 44 -3.98 -2.09 -6.35
N ILE A 45 -3.24 -3.20 -6.44
CA ILE A 45 -3.48 -4.40 -5.65
C ILE A 45 -2.28 -4.59 -4.72
N THR A 46 -2.52 -4.45 -3.42
CA THR A 46 -1.47 -4.52 -2.39
C THR A 46 -1.18 -5.93 -1.96
N ASN A 47 -2.17 -6.60 -1.40
CA ASN A 47 -2.15 -8.00 -0.98
C ASN A 47 -3.57 -8.56 -0.97
N ILE A 48 -3.69 -9.86 -0.98
CA ILE A 48 -4.95 -10.58 -0.82
C ILE A 48 -4.77 -11.56 0.34
N ASP A 49 -5.54 -11.40 1.41
CA ASP A 49 -5.52 -12.29 2.56
C ASP A 49 -6.88 -12.97 2.73
N ARG A 50 -6.94 -13.98 3.59
CA ARG A 50 -8.17 -14.70 3.87
C ARG A 50 -9.04 -13.89 4.82
N GLU A 51 -9.76 -12.93 4.27
CA GLU A 51 -10.72 -12.09 4.98
C GLU A 51 -12.10 -12.14 4.32
N HIS A 52 -13.11 -11.71 5.04
CA HIS A 52 -14.49 -11.59 4.53
C HIS A 52 -15.07 -12.91 3.96
N MET A 53 -14.70 -14.05 4.58
CA MET A 53 -15.19 -15.37 4.17
C MET A 53 -16.67 -15.61 4.50
N ASP A 54 -17.30 -14.69 5.19
CA ASP A 54 -18.75 -14.57 5.34
C ASP A 54 -19.43 -14.11 4.03
N PHE A 55 -18.75 -13.34 3.21
CA PHE A 55 -19.20 -12.94 1.88
C PHE A 55 -18.67 -13.88 0.80
N TYR A 56 -17.35 -14.13 0.76
CA TYR A 56 -16.72 -14.99 -0.25
C TYR A 56 -16.86 -16.47 0.11
N LYS A 57 -17.37 -17.28 -0.82
CA LYS A 57 -17.57 -18.72 -0.63
C LYS A 57 -16.26 -19.50 -0.48
N SER A 58 -15.18 -19.00 -1.09
CA SER A 58 -13.86 -19.62 -1.08
C SER A 58 -12.76 -18.62 -1.42
N MET A 59 -11.49 -19.00 -1.16
CA MET A 59 -10.34 -18.21 -1.62
C MET A 59 -10.28 -18.06 -3.15
N ASP A 60 -10.78 -19.02 -3.89
CA ASP A 60 -10.82 -18.91 -5.36
C ASP A 60 -11.92 -17.94 -5.81
N ASP A 61 -13.01 -17.86 -5.09
CA ASP A 61 -14.05 -16.86 -5.30
C ASP A 61 -13.48 -15.44 -5.07
N LEU A 62 -12.84 -15.20 -3.92
CA LEU A 62 -12.15 -13.94 -3.62
C LEU A 62 -11.14 -13.56 -4.73
N LYS A 63 -10.27 -14.49 -5.15
CA LYS A 63 -9.31 -14.26 -6.24
C LYS A 63 -9.99 -13.88 -7.55
N ASN A 64 -11.13 -14.50 -7.88
CA ASN A 64 -11.86 -14.19 -9.10
C ASN A 64 -12.42 -12.76 -9.09
N TYR A 65 -12.88 -12.25 -7.95
CA TYR A 65 -13.26 -10.85 -7.81
C TYR A 65 -12.09 -9.90 -8.08
N PHE A 66 -10.91 -10.18 -7.51
CA PHE A 66 -9.72 -9.38 -7.80
C PHE A 66 -9.29 -9.46 -9.27
N ILE A 67 -9.36 -10.63 -9.90
CA ILE A 67 -9.09 -10.78 -11.34
C ILE A 67 -10.07 -9.91 -12.16
N GLN A 68 -11.37 -9.97 -11.84
CA GLN A 68 -12.38 -9.15 -12.51
C GLN A 68 -12.08 -7.64 -12.37
N PHE A 69 -11.67 -7.20 -11.18
CA PHE A 69 -11.31 -5.81 -10.94
C PHE A 69 -10.07 -5.38 -11.74
N ILE A 70 -9.03 -6.21 -11.77
CA ILE A 70 -7.82 -5.97 -12.56
C ILE A 70 -8.14 -5.90 -14.06
N GLU A 71 -8.96 -6.81 -14.56
CA GLU A 71 -9.29 -6.90 -15.99
C GLU A 71 -10.26 -5.80 -16.47
N LYS A 72 -10.91 -5.09 -15.55
CA LYS A 72 -11.72 -3.91 -15.87
C LYS A 72 -10.91 -2.67 -16.24
N VAL A 73 -9.62 -2.63 -15.92
CA VAL A 73 -8.76 -1.50 -16.29
C VAL A 73 -8.65 -1.40 -17.80
N PRO A 74 -9.02 -0.26 -18.40
CA PRO A 74 -9.03 -0.07 -19.86
C PRO A 74 -7.60 -0.13 -20.43
N SER A 75 -7.48 -0.34 -21.75
CA SER A 75 -6.19 -0.49 -22.44
C SER A 75 -5.25 0.70 -22.28
N PHE A 76 -5.80 1.89 -22.09
CA PHE A 76 -5.03 3.12 -21.84
C PHE A 76 -4.65 3.33 -20.36
N GLY A 77 -5.21 2.52 -19.45
CA GLY A 77 -4.88 2.51 -18.03
C GLY A 77 -3.85 1.44 -17.66
N LYS A 78 -3.66 1.17 -16.37
CA LYS A 78 -2.73 0.14 -15.85
C LYS A 78 -3.16 -0.36 -14.47
N SER A 79 -2.99 -1.65 -14.23
CA SER A 79 -3.02 -2.22 -12.88
C SER A 79 -1.60 -2.30 -12.31
N PHE A 80 -1.43 -2.00 -11.03
CA PHE A 80 -0.16 -2.12 -10.30
C PHE A 80 -0.33 -3.20 -9.23
N ILE A 81 0.41 -4.30 -9.33
CA ILE A 81 0.20 -5.50 -8.54
C ILE A 81 1.44 -5.83 -7.72
N CYS A 82 1.31 -5.93 -6.40
CA CYS A 82 2.40 -6.33 -5.50
C CYS A 82 2.64 -7.83 -5.60
N ILE A 83 3.74 -8.25 -6.24
CA ILE A 83 4.08 -9.68 -6.39
C ILE A 83 4.91 -10.25 -5.24
N ASP A 84 5.15 -9.48 -4.19
CA ASP A 84 5.66 -10.02 -2.93
C ASP A 84 4.58 -10.83 -2.21
N ASP A 85 3.32 -10.54 -2.46
CA ASP A 85 2.20 -11.34 -2.05
C ASP A 85 2.08 -12.58 -2.95
N LYS A 86 1.97 -13.76 -2.31
CA LYS A 86 1.94 -15.04 -3.03
C LYS A 86 0.69 -15.18 -3.89
N ILE A 87 -0.46 -14.73 -3.40
CA ILE A 87 -1.74 -14.83 -4.12
C ILE A 87 -1.70 -13.93 -5.34
N ASN A 88 -1.24 -12.69 -5.18
CA ASN A 88 -1.05 -11.75 -6.30
C ASN A 88 -0.09 -12.30 -7.36
N ASN A 89 1.02 -12.91 -6.93
CA ASN A 89 1.99 -13.51 -7.86
C ASN A 89 1.39 -14.69 -8.65
N ASP A 90 0.47 -15.43 -8.05
CA ASP A 90 -0.27 -16.50 -8.75
C ASP A 90 -1.38 -15.95 -9.66
N ILE A 91 -2.05 -14.86 -9.27
CA ILE A 91 -3.04 -14.17 -10.11
C ILE A 91 -2.39 -13.63 -11.37
N VAL A 92 -1.25 -12.97 -11.28
CA VAL A 92 -0.50 -12.39 -12.43
C VAL A 92 -0.29 -13.42 -13.55
N LYS A 93 -0.04 -14.69 -13.20
CA LYS A 93 0.15 -15.78 -14.16
C LYS A 93 -1.14 -16.19 -14.90
N LYS A 94 -2.29 -15.83 -14.34
CA LYS A 94 -3.64 -16.19 -14.86
C LYS A 94 -4.32 -15.07 -15.61
N LEU A 95 -3.81 -13.84 -15.54
CA LEU A 95 -4.39 -12.69 -16.22
C LEU A 95 -4.35 -12.85 -17.73
N LYS A 96 -5.49 -12.62 -18.38
CA LYS A 96 -5.64 -12.75 -19.84
C LYS A 96 -4.96 -11.61 -20.58
N ASN A 97 -4.98 -10.41 -20.01
CA ASN A 97 -4.33 -9.24 -20.58
C ASN A 97 -3.02 -8.93 -19.83
N GLN A 98 -2.09 -8.28 -20.51
CA GLN A 98 -0.79 -7.82 -19.96
C GLN A 98 -0.84 -6.34 -19.57
N ASN A 99 -2.03 -5.82 -19.25
CA ASN A 99 -2.23 -4.41 -18.93
C ASN A 99 -1.93 -4.09 -17.47
N PHE A 100 -0.81 -4.61 -16.97
CA PHE A 100 -0.37 -4.38 -15.59
C PHE A 100 1.14 -4.16 -15.50
N TYR A 101 1.56 -3.58 -14.38
CA TYR A 101 2.92 -3.58 -13.90
C TYR A 101 3.00 -4.19 -12.50
N THR A 102 4.12 -4.82 -12.18
CA THR A 102 4.35 -5.45 -10.90
C THR A 102 5.28 -4.60 -10.03
N TYR A 103 5.10 -4.65 -8.72
CA TYR A 103 5.99 -3.97 -7.78
C TYR A 103 6.27 -4.81 -6.54
N GLY A 104 7.38 -4.50 -5.84
CA GLY A 104 7.79 -5.18 -4.62
C GLY A 104 9.29 -5.34 -4.48
N ILE A 105 9.71 -6.20 -3.56
CA ILE A 105 11.10 -6.65 -3.38
C ILE A 105 11.42 -7.89 -4.21
N HIS A 106 10.41 -8.53 -4.78
CA HIS A 106 10.57 -9.71 -5.61
C HIS A 106 11.39 -9.37 -6.87
N PRO A 107 12.43 -10.15 -7.24
CA PRO A 107 13.36 -9.81 -8.33
C PRO A 107 12.71 -9.53 -9.68
N ASN A 108 11.57 -10.14 -9.94
CA ASN A 108 10.83 -9.99 -11.21
C ASN A 108 9.87 -8.78 -11.21
N SER A 109 9.90 -7.93 -10.18
CA SER A 109 9.08 -6.72 -10.14
C SER A 109 9.52 -5.70 -11.18
N ASN A 110 8.54 -5.10 -11.88
CA ASN A 110 8.81 -3.97 -12.76
C ASN A 110 9.31 -2.74 -11.98
N PHE A 111 8.73 -2.50 -10.81
CA PHE A 111 9.16 -1.48 -9.85
C PHE A 111 9.79 -2.21 -8.65
N LEU A 112 11.10 -2.46 -8.74
CA LEU A 112 11.83 -3.28 -7.78
C LEU A 112 12.46 -2.43 -6.68
N ILE A 113 12.08 -2.70 -5.45
CA ILE A 113 12.58 -2.05 -4.23
C ILE A 113 13.99 -2.57 -3.92
N LYS A 114 14.92 -1.66 -3.67
CA LYS A 114 16.32 -1.94 -3.32
C LYS A 114 16.79 -1.11 -2.14
N ASN A 115 17.88 -1.53 -1.52
CA ASN A 115 18.68 -0.73 -0.58
C ASN A 115 17.86 -0.09 0.56
N ILE A 116 16.95 -0.85 1.18
CA ILE A 116 16.11 -0.37 2.26
C ILE A 116 16.94 -0.04 3.50
N LYS A 117 16.77 1.17 4.02
CA LYS A 117 17.39 1.64 5.26
C LYS A 117 16.33 2.25 6.18
N HIS A 118 16.25 1.74 7.39
CA HIS A 118 15.32 2.24 8.39
C HIS A 118 16.04 3.14 9.40
N ASN A 119 15.42 4.26 9.75
CA ASN A 119 15.76 5.04 10.94
C ASN A 119 14.48 5.54 11.62
N LYS A 120 14.62 6.24 12.76
CA LYS A 120 13.48 6.70 13.58
C LYS A 120 12.61 7.76 12.90
N LYS A 121 13.16 8.50 11.92
CA LYS A 121 12.46 9.63 11.28
C LYS A 121 11.85 9.26 9.93
N PHE A 122 12.49 8.35 9.21
CA PHE A 122 12.04 7.93 7.87
C PHE A 122 12.61 6.57 7.50
N THR A 123 11.99 5.94 6.55
CA THR A 123 12.56 4.82 5.79
C THR A 123 13.05 5.33 4.45
N GLU A 124 14.29 4.99 4.07
CA GLU A 124 14.89 5.31 2.78
C GLU A 124 15.02 4.04 1.94
N PHE A 125 14.75 4.13 0.66
CA PHE A 125 14.93 3.03 -0.28
C PHE A 125 15.27 3.56 -1.68
N ASP A 126 15.82 2.68 -2.52
CA ASP A 126 16.00 2.92 -3.94
C ASP A 126 14.95 2.14 -4.74
N LEU A 127 14.63 2.63 -5.93
CA LEU A 127 13.70 1.99 -6.84
C LEU A 127 14.40 1.75 -8.18
N MET A 128 14.44 0.50 -8.63
CA MET A 128 14.82 0.13 -9.98
C MET A 128 13.56 -0.09 -10.81
N ILE A 129 13.45 0.59 -11.93
CA ILE A 129 12.31 0.51 -12.85
C ILE A 129 12.75 -0.26 -14.09
N ASN A 130 12.05 -1.36 -14.36
CA ASN A 130 12.30 -2.23 -15.51
C ASN A 130 10.98 -2.50 -16.24
N LEU A 131 10.59 -1.58 -17.11
CA LEU A 131 9.37 -1.68 -17.91
C LEU A 131 9.65 -2.30 -19.27
N PRO A 132 8.69 -3.04 -19.86
CA PRO A 132 8.82 -3.57 -21.22
C PRO A 132 9.17 -2.47 -22.21
N ASN A 133 10.12 -2.74 -23.09
CA ASN A 133 10.56 -1.84 -24.18
C ASN A 133 11.09 -0.47 -23.72
N LYS A 134 11.47 -0.32 -22.45
CA LYS A 134 12.10 0.89 -21.92
C LYS A 134 13.49 0.58 -21.35
N LYS A 135 14.37 1.58 -21.34
CA LYS A 135 15.64 1.48 -20.63
C LYS A 135 15.38 1.39 -19.12
N LYS A 136 16.21 0.60 -18.42
CA LYS A 136 16.17 0.52 -16.97
C LYS A 136 16.49 1.87 -16.36
N GLU A 137 15.70 2.29 -15.41
CA GLU A 137 15.87 3.55 -14.68
C GLU A 137 16.09 3.27 -13.19
N TYR A 138 16.79 4.18 -12.53
CA TYR A 138 17.05 4.12 -11.09
C TYR A 138 16.67 5.43 -10.42
N ILE A 139 15.80 5.35 -9.43
CA ILE A 139 15.50 6.47 -8.53
C ILE A 139 16.11 6.15 -7.17
N LYS A 140 17.14 6.88 -6.78
CA LYS A 140 17.85 6.67 -5.51
C LYS A 140 17.27 7.56 -4.39
N LYS A 141 17.39 7.07 -3.15
CA LYS A 141 17.10 7.84 -1.93
C LYS A 141 15.67 8.40 -1.89
N ILE A 142 14.69 7.55 -2.16
CA ILE A 142 13.29 7.86 -1.89
C ILE A 142 13.08 7.70 -0.39
N LYS A 143 12.40 8.67 0.24
CA LYS A 143 12.15 8.69 1.69
C LYS A 143 10.66 8.75 1.98
N THR A 144 10.22 7.97 2.95
CA THR A 144 8.88 8.01 3.51
C THR A 144 8.94 8.03 5.04
N PRO A 145 8.14 8.84 5.72
CA PRO A 145 8.11 8.84 7.19
C PRO A 145 7.45 7.58 7.77
N LEU A 146 6.84 6.75 6.93
CA LEU A 146 6.14 5.56 7.36
C LEU A 146 7.11 4.40 7.64
N LEU A 147 6.79 3.59 8.66
CA LEU A 147 7.60 2.45 9.08
C LEU A 147 7.08 1.14 8.49
N GLY A 148 8.01 0.18 8.35
CA GLY A 148 7.68 -1.18 7.93
C GLY A 148 7.68 -1.39 6.41
N ILE A 149 7.92 -2.66 6.03
CA ILE A 149 8.03 -3.06 4.62
C ILE A 149 6.72 -2.87 3.85
N HIS A 150 5.58 -3.08 4.51
CA HIS A 150 4.26 -2.86 3.92
C HIS A 150 4.07 -1.42 3.46
N ASN A 151 4.48 -0.44 4.27
CA ASN A 151 4.41 0.97 3.92
C ASN A 151 5.38 1.37 2.80
N ILE A 152 6.54 0.71 2.70
CA ILE A 152 7.44 0.88 1.54
C ILE A 152 6.75 0.39 0.27
N ARG A 153 6.12 -0.80 0.31
CA ARG A 153 5.35 -1.33 -0.82
C ARG A 153 4.22 -0.38 -1.23
N ASN A 154 3.44 0.11 -0.28
CA ASN A 154 2.38 1.09 -0.53
C ASN A 154 2.93 2.39 -1.12
N SER A 155 4.08 2.87 -0.62
CA SER A 155 4.77 4.04 -1.19
C SER A 155 5.20 3.79 -2.64
N VAL A 156 5.72 2.59 -2.95
CA VAL A 156 6.13 2.24 -4.32
C VAL A 156 4.94 2.12 -5.25
N ALA A 157 3.80 1.60 -4.80
CA ALA A 157 2.57 1.62 -5.58
C ALA A 157 2.17 3.05 -5.97
N ALA A 158 2.19 3.97 -5.00
CA ALA A 158 1.91 5.38 -5.25
C ALA A 158 2.93 6.03 -6.21
N VAL A 159 4.23 5.73 -6.04
CA VAL A 159 5.30 6.17 -6.97
C VAL A 159 5.06 5.66 -8.37
N ALA A 160 4.72 4.37 -8.52
CA ALA A 160 4.52 3.76 -9.82
C ALA A 160 3.35 4.38 -10.59
N VAL A 161 2.22 4.65 -9.91
CA VAL A 161 1.10 5.40 -10.49
C VAL A 161 1.53 6.83 -10.84
N ALA A 162 2.15 7.55 -9.90
CA ALA A 162 2.56 8.94 -10.10
C ALA A 162 3.51 9.11 -11.30
N LEU A 163 4.50 8.23 -11.46
CA LEU A 163 5.38 8.20 -12.64
C LEU A 163 4.62 7.92 -13.92
N THR A 164 3.65 7.02 -13.87
CA THR A 164 2.85 6.64 -15.06
C THR A 164 1.96 7.78 -15.54
N VAL A 165 1.45 8.60 -14.61
CA VAL A 165 0.65 9.80 -14.96
C VAL A 165 1.50 11.05 -15.18
N GLY A 166 2.83 10.93 -15.22
CA GLY A 166 3.74 11.99 -15.61
C GLY A 166 4.16 12.97 -14.51
N ILE A 167 3.97 12.61 -13.23
CA ILE A 167 4.48 13.45 -12.13
C ILE A 167 6.01 13.33 -12.05
N SER A 168 6.69 14.45 -11.85
CA SER A 168 8.13 14.50 -11.81
C SER A 168 8.72 13.83 -10.56
N ILE A 169 9.92 13.26 -10.69
CA ILE A 169 10.61 12.59 -9.56
C ILE A 169 10.79 13.52 -8.35
N PRO A 170 11.17 14.79 -8.49
CA PRO A 170 11.27 15.70 -7.35
C PRO A 170 9.94 15.89 -6.62
N GLU A 171 8.83 16.04 -7.34
CA GLU A 171 7.49 16.18 -6.76
C GLU A 171 7.06 14.91 -6.02
N ILE A 172 7.31 13.74 -6.60
CA ILE A 172 7.04 12.44 -5.98
C ILE A 172 7.81 12.30 -4.66
N LYS A 173 9.12 12.58 -4.65
CA LYS A 173 9.95 12.50 -3.45
C LYS A 173 9.49 13.48 -2.38
N ASN A 174 9.14 14.70 -2.76
CA ASN A 174 8.63 15.71 -1.84
C ASN A 174 7.28 15.30 -1.25
N GLY A 175 6.36 14.80 -2.08
CA GLY A 175 5.05 14.31 -1.64
C GLY A 175 5.16 13.17 -0.63
N LEU A 176 6.02 12.17 -0.90
CA LEU A 176 6.24 11.05 0.01
C LEU A 176 6.87 11.48 1.34
N LEU A 177 7.91 12.32 1.29
CA LEU A 177 8.62 12.78 2.50
C LEU A 177 7.70 13.59 3.42
N ASN A 178 6.77 14.35 2.86
CA ASN A 178 5.84 15.20 3.60
C ASN A 178 4.50 14.54 3.91
N PHE A 179 4.34 13.26 3.57
CA PHE A 179 3.11 12.53 3.87
C PHE A 179 2.97 12.31 5.38
N LYS A 180 1.89 12.83 5.96
CA LYS A 180 1.64 12.78 7.41
C LYS A 180 0.93 11.49 7.88
N GLY A 181 0.69 10.54 6.98
CA GLY A 181 -0.01 9.29 7.28
C GLY A 181 -1.53 9.44 7.39
N VAL A 182 -2.14 8.36 7.81
CA VAL A 182 -3.58 8.23 8.09
C VAL A 182 -3.73 7.94 9.58
N GLN A 183 -4.78 8.46 10.21
CA GLN A 183 -5.05 8.23 11.64
C GLN A 183 -5.14 6.73 11.94
N ARG A 184 -4.70 6.36 13.13
CA ARG A 184 -4.68 4.97 13.60
C ARG A 184 -3.84 4.02 12.71
N ARG A 185 -2.79 4.52 12.04
CA ARG A 185 -1.79 3.72 11.32
C ARG A 185 -0.41 4.05 11.90
N PHE A 186 -0.09 3.41 13.02
CA PHE A 186 1.11 3.62 13.84
C PHE A 186 1.33 5.11 14.19
N ASN A 187 0.26 5.76 14.63
CA ASN A 187 0.29 7.16 15.01
C ASN A 187 0.80 7.35 16.42
N LYS A 188 1.82 8.19 16.58
CA LYS A 188 2.21 8.65 17.91
C LYS A 188 1.13 9.58 18.46
N ILE A 189 0.55 9.21 19.61
CA ILE A 189 -0.52 9.96 20.27
C ILE A 189 0.06 10.98 21.22
N PHE A 190 0.94 10.52 22.13
CA PHE A 190 1.61 11.37 23.11
C PHE A 190 2.88 10.70 23.64
N SER A 191 3.63 11.44 24.46
CA SER A 191 4.73 10.91 25.27
C SER A 191 4.50 11.24 26.73
N TYR A 192 4.82 10.31 27.64
CA TYR A 192 4.76 10.51 29.07
C TYR A 192 5.89 9.73 29.75
N ASN A 193 6.65 10.37 30.63
CA ASN A 193 7.79 9.76 31.36
C ASN A 193 8.75 8.97 30.46
N ASN A 194 9.16 9.54 29.34
CA ASN A 194 10.03 8.91 28.32
C ASN A 194 9.41 7.66 27.64
N ILE A 195 8.12 7.44 27.78
CA ILE A 195 7.37 6.39 27.08
C ILE A 195 6.60 7.05 25.96
N ASP A 196 6.76 6.52 24.74
CA ASP A 196 5.98 6.94 23.57
C ASP A 196 4.76 6.02 23.38
N PHE A 197 3.59 6.61 23.21
CA PHE A 197 2.33 5.92 23.00
C PHE A 197 1.89 6.03 21.54
N TYR A 198 1.59 4.88 20.95
CA TYR A 198 1.17 4.77 19.55
C TYR A 198 -0.19 4.09 19.46
N ASP A 199 -1.01 4.52 18.51
CA ASP A 199 -2.28 3.86 18.15
C ASP A 199 -2.16 3.26 16.73
N ASP A 200 -2.63 2.02 16.61
CA ASP A 200 -2.72 1.32 15.32
C ASP A 200 -4.06 0.58 15.23
N TYR A 201 -4.66 0.60 14.06
CA TYR A 201 -5.94 -0.07 13.79
C TYR A 201 -5.78 -1.55 13.48
N ALA A 202 -4.56 -2.08 13.39
CA ALA A 202 -4.29 -3.47 13.08
C ALA A 202 -5.08 -4.41 14.03
N HIS A 203 -5.91 -5.23 13.46
CA HIS A 203 -6.75 -6.18 14.18
C HIS A 203 -6.73 -7.59 13.57
N HIS A 204 -6.22 -7.74 12.35
CA HIS A 204 -5.93 -9.02 11.72
C HIS A 204 -4.50 -9.50 12.07
N PRO A 205 -4.25 -10.81 12.28
CA PRO A 205 -2.93 -11.32 12.66
C PRO A 205 -1.79 -10.89 11.73
N THR A 206 -2.03 -10.85 10.42
CA THR A 206 -1.05 -10.40 9.42
C THR A 206 -0.70 -8.93 9.61
N GLU A 207 -1.69 -8.05 9.84
CA GLU A 207 -1.48 -6.62 10.08
C GLU A 207 -0.66 -6.40 11.37
N ILE A 208 -1.06 -7.03 12.48
CA ILE A 208 -0.35 -6.93 13.76
C ILE A 208 1.11 -7.36 13.60
N LYS A 209 1.35 -8.49 12.92
CA LYS A 209 2.68 -9.01 12.67
C LYS A 209 3.56 -8.01 11.92
N VAL A 210 3.08 -7.44 10.79
CA VAL A 210 3.90 -6.53 9.98
C VAL A 210 4.17 -5.20 10.68
N VAL A 211 3.24 -4.70 11.49
CA VAL A 211 3.44 -3.52 12.33
C VAL A 211 4.52 -3.79 13.38
N LEU A 212 4.41 -4.87 14.13
CA LEU A 212 5.39 -5.23 15.17
C LEU A 212 6.78 -5.53 14.60
N GLU A 213 6.87 -6.17 13.42
CA GLU A 213 8.15 -6.35 12.71
C GLU A 213 8.78 -5.01 12.32
N GLY A 214 7.98 -4.05 11.86
CA GLY A 214 8.42 -2.69 11.57
C GLY A 214 8.96 -1.98 12.80
N VAL A 215 8.22 -2.03 13.90
CA VAL A 215 8.60 -1.47 15.20
C VAL A 215 9.91 -2.09 15.70
N ASN A 216 10.04 -3.42 15.63
CA ASN A 216 11.25 -4.11 16.08
C ASN A 216 12.50 -3.73 15.28
N LYS A 217 12.36 -3.46 13.99
CA LYS A 217 13.49 -3.01 13.15
C LYS A 217 13.98 -1.60 13.51
N VAL A 218 13.07 -0.70 13.86
CA VAL A 218 13.38 0.71 14.08
C VAL A 218 13.74 0.99 15.55
N TYR A 219 13.03 0.37 16.48
CA TYR A 219 13.18 0.59 17.92
C TYR A 219 13.95 -0.56 18.59
N LYS A 220 15.12 -0.92 18.03
CA LYS A 220 16.03 -1.88 18.65
C LYS A 220 16.51 -1.37 20.03
N GLY A 221 16.50 -2.25 21.02
CA GLY A 221 16.95 -1.92 22.39
C GLY A 221 15.95 -1.13 23.24
N TYR A 222 14.75 -0.92 22.74
CA TYR A 222 13.64 -0.37 23.52
C TYR A 222 12.74 -1.49 24.03
N ASP A 223 12.27 -1.37 25.26
CA ASP A 223 11.17 -2.19 25.76
C ASP A 223 9.87 -1.81 25.02
N LYS A 224 9.05 -2.80 24.74
CA LYS A 224 7.83 -2.64 23.98
C LYS A 224 6.69 -3.36 24.67
N VAL A 225 5.60 -2.64 24.90
CA VAL A 225 4.36 -3.20 25.42
C VAL A 225 3.32 -3.07 24.31
N CYS A 226 2.69 -4.19 23.95
CA CYS A 226 1.59 -4.23 23.01
C CYS A 226 0.30 -4.51 23.77
N ILE A 227 -0.68 -3.62 23.64
CA ILE A 227 -2.01 -3.79 24.20
C ILE A 227 -2.94 -4.05 23.02
N PHE A 228 -3.60 -5.20 23.03
CA PHE A 228 -4.47 -5.63 21.95
C PHE A 228 -5.88 -5.91 22.47
N GLN A 229 -6.89 -5.35 21.82
CA GLN A 229 -8.29 -5.65 22.05
C GLN A 229 -8.84 -6.39 20.81
N PRO A 230 -9.25 -7.65 20.91
CA PRO A 230 -9.86 -8.39 19.81
C PRO A 230 -11.15 -7.71 19.34
N HIS A 231 -11.29 -7.58 18.01
CA HIS A 231 -12.49 -6.96 17.43
C HIS A 231 -13.66 -7.93 17.30
N ARG A 232 -13.38 -9.19 16.94
CA ARG A 232 -14.38 -10.27 16.81
C ARG A 232 -13.86 -11.57 17.42
N ILE A 233 -14.78 -12.41 17.95
CA ILE A 233 -14.43 -13.71 18.53
C ILE A 233 -13.85 -14.69 17.48
N SER A 234 -14.20 -14.50 16.21
CA SER A 234 -13.78 -15.34 15.07
C SER A 234 -12.49 -14.93 14.40
N ARG A 235 -11.77 -13.93 14.93
CA ARG A 235 -10.50 -13.44 14.39
C ARG A 235 -9.36 -13.60 15.37
#